data_edfb7f3b0b1d4c62d7c70d95b9e3cf0c
#
_entry.id   edfb7f3b0b1d4c62d7c70d95b9e3cf0c
#
_cell.length_a   1.000
_cell.length_b   1.000
_cell.length_c   1.000
_cell.angle_alpha   90.00
_cell.angle_beta   90.00
_cell.angle_gamma   90.00
#
_symmetry.space_group_name_H-M   'P 1'
#
loop_
_entity.id
_entity.type
_entity.pdbx_description
1 polymer ?
#
loop_
_entity_poly.entity_id
_entity_poly.type
_entity_poly.pdbx_seq_one_letter_code
_entity_poly.pdbx_strand_id
1 'polypeptide(L)'
;LTLAFGIPVSWLAYKQLGNPMAPFVYGQQLAKISAIEDQLNNSGAERQVIEEYRRRAVDYERKLQDVPAALEQERKDLKEKVHRLGERRADEANLFAARRELAVLPKDTDSARESWTRARQESLDRAKPLGGLPAHVQPYAGDPNGSDNERAAFDVSRRNFLALVFCLMVGTAGLPHLLTRFYTTRNVADTRTSVAWSLVFIAMLYLSAPALAVLLKYEIMSNLVGQSFDALPAWIGQWARVDPSLISVSDVNGDHILQFAELKLGADIVMLATPE
;
A
#
# COMPACT_ATOMS: atom_id res chain seq x y z
N LEU A 1 5.16 20.35 11.86
CA LEU A 1 4.77 18.94 11.75
C LEU A 1 3.38 18.71 12.33
N THR A 2 3.10 19.02 13.61
CA THR A 2 1.80 18.79 14.26
C THR A 2 0.64 19.47 13.53
N LEU A 3 0.82 20.71 13.02
CA LEU A 3 -0.19 21.42 12.22
C LEU A 3 -0.37 20.78 10.83
N ALA A 4 0.72 20.34 10.19
CA ALA A 4 0.67 19.68 8.88
C ALA A 4 -0.14 18.37 8.92
N PHE A 5 -0.13 17.65 10.03
CA PHE A 5 -0.96 16.46 10.23
C PHE A 5 -2.34 16.76 10.79
N GLY A 6 -2.42 17.70 11.71
CA GLY A 6 -3.66 18.02 12.41
C GLY A 6 -4.74 18.60 11.50
N ILE A 7 -4.38 19.44 10.54
CA ILE A 7 -5.35 20.08 9.63
C ILE A 7 -6.02 19.04 8.70
N PRO A 8 -5.30 18.23 7.93
CA PRO A 8 -5.92 17.20 7.08
C PRO A 8 -6.76 16.20 7.86
N VAL A 9 -6.27 15.75 9.03
CA VAL A 9 -7.02 14.82 9.89
C VAL A 9 -8.32 15.42 10.37
N SER A 10 -8.30 16.68 10.83
CA SER A 10 -9.49 17.37 11.29
C SER A 10 -10.48 17.61 10.15
N TRP A 11 -10.00 17.92 8.95
CA TRP A 11 -10.83 18.09 7.77
C TRP A 11 -11.49 16.78 7.32
N LEU A 12 -10.75 15.70 7.23
CA LEU A 12 -11.28 14.37 6.93
C LEU A 12 -12.27 13.90 7.99
N ALA A 13 -11.97 14.13 9.27
CA ALA A 13 -12.85 13.82 10.38
C ALA A 13 -14.16 14.62 10.30
N TYR A 14 -14.10 15.89 9.95
CA TYR A 14 -15.28 16.72 9.73
C TYR A 14 -16.11 16.22 8.54
N LYS A 15 -15.46 15.91 7.40
CA LYS A 15 -16.11 15.40 6.20
C LYS A 15 -16.83 14.08 6.43
N GLN A 16 -16.20 13.15 7.15
CA GLN A 16 -16.71 11.78 7.31
C GLN A 16 -17.60 11.58 8.54
N LEU A 17 -17.37 12.32 9.60
CA LEU A 17 -18.03 12.14 10.92
C LEU A 17 -18.79 13.38 11.38
N GLY A 18 -18.70 14.50 10.66
CA GLY A 18 -19.31 15.77 11.06
C GLY A 18 -18.67 16.42 12.29
N ASN A 19 -17.54 15.88 12.78
CA ASN A 19 -16.86 16.36 13.99
C ASN A 19 -15.35 16.49 13.75
N PRO A 20 -14.77 17.70 13.81
CA PRO A 20 -13.34 17.92 13.64
C PRO A 20 -12.47 17.32 14.77
N MET A 21 -13.05 17.00 15.90
CA MET A 21 -12.35 16.32 17.02
C MET A 21 -12.39 14.79 16.95
N ALA A 22 -12.92 14.25 15.85
CA ALA A 22 -13.02 12.82 15.61
C ALA A 22 -11.68 12.03 15.49
N PRO A 23 -10.47 12.64 15.41
CA PRO A 23 -9.24 11.87 15.54
C PRO A 23 -9.19 10.99 16.81
N PHE A 24 -10.01 11.29 17.79
CA PHE A 24 -10.13 10.51 19.04
C PHE A 24 -11.28 9.48 19.03
N VAL A 25 -12.12 9.45 17.98
CA VAL A 25 -13.37 8.64 17.94
C VAL A 25 -13.52 7.92 16.59
N TYR A 26 -12.43 7.49 15.96
CA TYR A 26 -12.46 6.80 14.67
C TYR A 26 -12.88 5.31 14.73
N GLY A 27 -13.28 4.81 15.89
CA GLY A 27 -13.73 3.42 16.05
C GLY A 27 -14.90 3.01 15.16
N GLN A 28 -15.81 3.95 14.85
CA GLN A 28 -16.90 3.71 13.90
C GLN A 28 -16.39 3.47 12.47
N GLN A 29 -15.34 4.18 12.07
CA GLN A 29 -14.73 4.00 10.75
C GLN A 29 -13.97 2.68 10.65
N LEU A 30 -13.36 2.21 11.73
CA LEU A 30 -12.77 0.87 11.79
C LEU A 30 -13.80 -0.22 11.50
N ALA A 31 -14.98 -0.13 12.13
CA ALA A 31 -16.06 -1.10 11.90
C ALA A 31 -16.57 -1.07 10.45
N LYS A 32 -16.68 0.14 9.84
CA LYS A 32 -17.05 0.28 8.44
C LYS A 32 -15.99 -0.29 7.49
N ILE A 33 -14.71 -0.04 7.76
CA ILE A 33 -13.61 -0.62 6.98
C ILE A 33 -13.66 -2.14 7.04
N SER A 34 -13.84 -2.74 8.22
CA SER A 34 -13.97 -4.20 8.34
C SER A 34 -15.15 -4.75 7.54
N ALA A 35 -16.29 -4.08 7.56
CA ALA A 35 -17.44 -4.48 6.76
C ALA A 35 -17.17 -4.40 5.24
N ILE A 36 -16.44 -3.37 4.80
CA ILE A 36 -16.03 -3.24 3.39
C ILE A 36 -14.99 -4.31 3.03
N GLU A 37 -14.02 -4.60 3.88
CA GLU A 37 -13.03 -5.67 3.68
C GLU A 37 -13.72 -7.03 3.52
N ASP A 38 -14.70 -7.35 4.36
CA ASP A 38 -15.50 -8.57 4.24
C ASP A 38 -16.31 -8.60 2.95
N GLN A 39 -16.90 -7.48 2.55
CA GLN A 39 -17.63 -7.36 1.29
C GLN A 39 -16.72 -7.56 0.08
N LEU A 40 -15.52 -6.96 0.06
CA LEU A 40 -14.53 -7.12 -1.00
C LEU A 40 -14.05 -8.57 -1.11
N ASN A 41 -13.73 -9.22 0.00
CA ASN A 41 -13.32 -10.64 0.02
C ASN A 41 -14.39 -11.58 -0.57
N ASN A 42 -15.66 -11.19 -0.48
CA ASN A 42 -16.79 -11.95 -1.04
C ASN A 42 -17.19 -11.50 -2.45
N SER A 43 -16.62 -10.41 -2.97
CA SER A 43 -16.92 -9.88 -4.30
C SER A 43 -16.45 -10.84 -5.40
N GLY A 44 -17.31 -11.06 -6.40
CA GLY A 44 -16.96 -11.85 -7.59
C GLY A 44 -15.92 -11.17 -8.46
N ALA A 45 -15.98 -9.84 -8.63
CA ALA A 45 -15.03 -9.05 -9.42
C ALA A 45 -13.64 -9.09 -8.78
N GLU A 46 -13.55 -8.90 -7.47
CA GLU A 46 -12.27 -8.99 -6.74
C GLU A 46 -11.62 -10.38 -6.88
N ARG A 47 -12.44 -11.45 -6.82
CA ARG A 47 -11.94 -12.82 -7.03
C ARG A 47 -11.42 -13.05 -8.44
N GLN A 48 -12.02 -12.43 -9.45
CA GLN A 48 -11.54 -12.53 -10.84
C GLN A 48 -10.15 -11.89 -10.97
N VAL A 49 -9.93 -10.72 -10.39
CA VAL A 49 -8.63 -10.06 -10.37
C VAL A 49 -7.58 -10.90 -9.62
N ILE A 50 -7.93 -11.45 -8.47
CA ILE A 50 -7.05 -12.35 -7.71
C ILE A 50 -6.65 -13.57 -8.56
N GLU A 51 -7.61 -14.16 -9.26
CA GLU A 51 -7.35 -15.32 -10.11
C GLU A 51 -6.45 -14.96 -11.30
N GLU A 52 -6.64 -13.79 -11.90
CA GLU A 52 -5.78 -13.32 -12.98
C GLU A 52 -4.33 -13.09 -12.50
N TYR A 53 -4.13 -12.56 -11.28
CA TYR A 53 -2.80 -12.47 -10.69
C TYR A 53 -2.18 -13.85 -10.43
N ARG A 54 -2.98 -14.85 -10.03
CA ARG A 54 -2.50 -16.24 -9.91
C ARG A 54 -2.06 -16.81 -11.25
N ARG A 55 -2.81 -16.59 -12.32
CA ARG A 55 -2.45 -16.99 -13.68
C ARG A 55 -1.14 -16.36 -14.12
N ARG A 56 -0.99 -15.05 -13.91
CA ARG A 56 0.27 -14.34 -14.22
C ARG A 56 1.45 -14.92 -13.44
N ALA A 57 1.28 -15.26 -12.17
CA ALA A 57 2.33 -15.88 -11.37
C ALA A 57 2.75 -17.25 -11.93
N VAL A 58 1.79 -18.09 -12.37
CA VAL A 58 2.05 -19.38 -13.03
C VAL A 58 2.76 -19.19 -14.38
N ASP A 59 2.38 -18.16 -15.16
CA ASP A 59 3.04 -17.86 -16.43
C ASP A 59 4.50 -17.43 -16.20
N TYR A 60 4.78 -16.61 -15.21
CA TYR A 60 6.16 -16.28 -14.85
C TYR A 60 6.94 -17.51 -14.35
N GLU A 61 6.31 -18.39 -13.60
CA GLU A 61 6.94 -19.65 -13.16
C GLU A 61 7.32 -20.52 -14.34
N ARG A 62 6.45 -20.63 -15.37
CA ARG A 62 6.74 -21.34 -16.61
C ARG A 62 7.92 -20.71 -17.35
N LYS A 63 7.97 -19.37 -17.47
CA LYS A 63 9.10 -18.65 -18.08
C LYS A 63 10.40 -18.87 -17.33
N LEU A 64 10.36 -19.03 -16.02
CA LEU A 64 11.53 -19.28 -15.17
C LEU A 64 12.09 -20.70 -15.30
N GLN A 65 11.33 -21.67 -15.83
CA GLN A 65 11.83 -23.04 -16.09
C GLN A 65 12.88 -23.06 -17.20
N ASP A 66 12.68 -22.26 -18.27
CA ASP A 66 13.64 -22.12 -19.36
C ASP A 66 13.73 -20.65 -19.78
N VAL A 67 14.55 -19.90 -19.05
CA VAL A 67 14.68 -18.44 -19.23
C VAL A 67 15.18 -18.07 -20.64
N PRO A 68 16.22 -18.74 -21.23
CA PRO A 68 16.70 -18.42 -22.56
C PRO A 68 15.62 -18.58 -23.63
N ALA A 69 14.94 -19.73 -23.67
CA ALA A 69 13.91 -20.01 -24.65
C ALA A 69 12.69 -19.07 -24.50
N ALA A 70 12.26 -18.83 -23.26
CA ALA A 70 11.15 -17.92 -22.97
C ALA A 70 11.46 -16.47 -23.39
N LEU A 71 12.69 -15.99 -23.15
CA LEU A 71 13.12 -14.65 -23.54
C LEU A 71 13.16 -14.47 -25.06
N GLU A 72 13.68 -15.47 -25.79
CA GLU A 72 13.67 -15.45 -27.24
C GLU A 72 12.26 -15.47 -27.83
N GLN A 73 11.39 -16.30 -27.25
CA GLN A 73 10.00 -16.38 -27.69
C GLN A 73 9.27 -15.04 -27.44
N GLU A 74 9.39 -14.46 -26.26
CA GLU A 74 8.75 -13.17 -25.91
C GLU A 74 9.28 -12.03 -26.81
N ARG A 75 10.57 -12.03 -27.11
CA ARG A 75 11.18 -11.08 -28.02
C ARG A 75 10.64 -11.23 -29.44
N LYS A 76 10.43 -12.46 -29.90
CA LYS A 76 9.85 -12.75 -31.21
C LYS A 76 8.40 -12.29 -31.27
N ASP A 77 7.60 -12.62 -30.27
CA ASP A 77 6.18 -12.27 -30.20
C ASP A 77 5.97 -10.75 -30.18
N LEU A 78 6.81 -10.03 -29.39
CA LEU A 78 6.76 -8.57 -29.35
C LEU A 78 7.20 -7.92 -30.67
N LYS A 79 8.22 -8.45 -31.33
CA LYS A 79 8.62 -7.97 -32.68
C LYS A 79 7.48 -8.16 -33.69
N GLU A 80 6.84 -9.31 -33.65
CA GLU A 80 5.71 -9.61 -34.53
C GLU A 80 4.49 -8.73 -34.23
N LYS A 81 4.22 -8.47 -32.94
CA LYS A 81 3.18 -7.52 -32.50
C LYS A 81 3.44 -6.12 -33.05
N VAL A 82 4.68 -5.62 -32.93
CA VAL A 82 5.08 -4.31 -33.46
C VAL A 82 4.92 -4.25 -34.99
N HIS A 83 5.33 -5.31 -35.68
CA HIS A 83 5.21 -5.40 -37.13
C HIS A 83 3.74 -5.37 -37.58
N ARG A 84 2.88 -6.22 -36.96
CA ARG A 84 1.44 -6.27 -37.28
C ARG A 84 0.73 -4.94 -37.02
N LEU A 85 1.08 -4.26 -35.92
CA LEU A 85 0.50 -2.94 -35.60
C LEU A 85 0.97 -1.87 -36.59
N GLY A 86 2.22 -1.94 -37.07
CA GLY A 86 2.75 -1.04 -38.10
C GLY A 86 2.05 -1.20 -39.44
N GLU A 87 1.80 -2.44 -39.88
CA GLU A 87 1.13 -2.72 -41.15
C GLU A 87 -0.35 -2.30 -41.15
N ARG A 88 -1.05 -2.50 -40.04
CA ARG A 88 -2.47 -2.17 -39.92
C ARG A 88 -2.77 -0.69 -39.77
N ARG A 89 -1.75 0.20 -39.78
CA ARG A 89 -1.90 1.62 -39.44
C ARG A 89 -2.70 1.80 -38.13
N ALA A 90 -2.45 0.90 -37.19
CA ALA A 90 -3.09 0.96 -35.86
C ALA A 90 -2.79 2.31 -35.22
N ASP A 91 -3.61 2.66 -34.21
CA ASP A 91 -3.44 3.88 -33.42
C ASP A 91 -1.97 4.01 -32.96
N GLU A 92 -1.39 5.19 -33.19
CA GLU A 92 0.01 5.49 -32.85
C GLU A 92 0.33 5.19 -31.38
N ALA A 93 -0.66 5.35 -30.50
CA ALA A 93 -0.53 5.05 -29.08
C ALA A 93 -0.25 3.55 -28.85
N ASN A 94 -0.96 2.67 -29.54
CA ASN A 94 -0.79 1.22 -29.42
C ASN A 94 0.57 0.76 -29.99
N LEU A 95 1.00 1.37 -31.10
CA LEU A 95 2.31 1.09 -31.68
C LEU A 95 3.44 1.56 -30.77
N PHE A 96 3.30 2.76 -30.17
CA PHE A 96 4.26 3.29 -29.21
C PHE A 96 4.36 2.41 -27.97
N ALA A 97 3.22 1.95 -27.41
CA ALA A 97 3.18 1.03 -26.28
C ALA A 97 3.91 -0.29 -26.58
N ALA A 98 3.65 -0.92 -27.74
CA ALA A 98 4.31 -2.16 -28.12
C ALA A 98 5.83 -1.99 -28.34
N ARG A 99 6.27 -0.86 -28.90
CA ARG A 99 7.71 -0.54 -29.02
C ARG A 99 8.36 -0.33 -27.65
N ARG A 100 7.65 0.31 -26.73
CA ARG A 100 8.12 0.50 -25.35
C ARG A 100 8.24 -0.84 -24.62
N GLU A 101 7.26 -1.73 -24.76
CA GLU A 101 7.33 -3.10 -24.20
C GLU A 101 8.58 -3.83 -24.69
N LEU A 102 8.85 -3.78 -26.01
CA LEU A 102 10.04 -4.40 -26.60
C LEU A 102 11.36 -3.76 -26.10
N ALA A 103 11.38 -2.44 -25.89
CA ALA A 103 12.56 -1.72 -25.40
C ALA A 103 12.89 -2.00 -23.94
N VAL A 104 11.87 -2.26 -23.12
CA VAL A 104 11.99 -2.57 -21.69
C VAL A 104 12.31 -4.05 -21.45
N LEU A 105 12.14 -4.91 -22.47
CA LEU A 105 12.44 -6.34 -22.34
C LEU A 105 13.91 -6.54 -21.95
N PRO A 106 14.21 -7.41 -20.97
CA PRO A 106 15.57 -7.71 -20.55
C PRO A 106 16.46 -8.13 -21.72
N LYS A 107 17.71 -7.69 -21.70
CA LYS A 107 18.66 -7.98 -22.79
C LYS A 107 19.36 -9.32 -22.61
N ASP A 108 19.60 -9.71 -21.37
CA ASP A 108 20.31 -10.91 -20.96
C ASP A 108 19.44 -11.82 -20.06
N THR A 109 19.84 -13.06 -19.96
CA THR A 109 19.11 -14.11 -19.23
C THR A 109 19.08 -13.88 -17.73
N ASP A 110 20.12 -13.26 -17.17
CA ASP A 110 20.21 -13.02 -15.72
C ASP A 110 19.27 -11.90 -15.28
N SER A 111 19.25 -10.78 -16.01
CA SER A 111 18.29 -9.72 -15.76
C SER A 111 16.84 -10.14 -16.06
N ALA A 112 16.61 -11.03 -17.03
CA ALA A 112 15.29 -11.63 -17.26
C ALA A 112 14.85 -12.49 -16.08
N ARG A 113 15.73 -13.35 -15.59
CA ARG A 113 15.46 -14.19 -14.40
C ARG A 113 15.11 -13.34 -13.18
N GLU A 114 15.90 -12.31 -12.90
CA GLU A 114 15.65 -11.41 -11.78
C GLU A 114 14.32 -10.67 -11.91
N SER A 115 14.05 -10.09 -13.08
CA SER A 115 12.82 -9.34 -13.33
C SER A 115 11.57 -10.23 -13.25
N TRP A 116 11.61 -11.43 -13.83
CA TRP A 116 10.48 -12.37 -13.78
C TRP A 116 10.29 -13.00 -12.40
N THR A 117 11.36 -13.22 -11.64
CA THR A 117 11.26 -13.67 -10.25
C THR A 117 10.55 -12.60 -9.41
N ARG A 118 10.92 -11.32 -9.59
CA ARG A 118 10.28 -10.19 -8.90
C ARG A 118 8.81 -10.04 -9.32
N ALA A 119 8.51 -10.12 -10.62
CA ALA A 119 7.16 -10.02 -11.14
C ALA A 119 6.26 -11.19 -10.68
N ARG A 120 6.83 -12.42 -10.61
CA ARG A 120 6.15 -13.57 -10.03
C ARG A 120 5.80 -13.33 -8.56
N GLN A 121 6.77 -12.88 -7.77
CA GLN A 121 6.55 -12.62 -6.34
C GLN A 121 5.49 -11.51 -6.14
N GLU A 122 5.57 -10.43 -6.92
CA GLU A 122 4.58 -9.35 -6.88
C GLU A 122 3.18 -9.86 -7.24
N SER A 123 3.07 -10.72 -8.27
CA SER A 123 1.80 -11.33 -8.66
C SER A 123 1.24 -12.25 -7.56
N LEU A 124 2.08 -13.04 -6.90
CA LEU A 124 1.67 -13.89 -5.78
C LEU A 124 1.21 -13.05 -4.56
N ASP A 125 1.89 -11.95 -4.28
CA ASP A 125 1.51 -11.07 -3.18
C ASP A 125 0.17 -10.38 -3.47
N ARG A 126 -0.07 -9.97 -4.71
CA ARG A 126 -1.33 -9.41 -5.17
C ARG A 126 -2.48 -10.41 -5.24
N ALA A 127 -2.17 -11.68 -5.45
CA ALA A 127 -3.14 -12.78 -5.46
C ALA A 127 -3.66 -13.16 -4.07
N LYS A 128 -3.16 -12.52 -3.01
CA LYS A 128 -3.69 -12.68 -1.65
C LYS A 128 -4.94 -11.83 -1.47
N PRO A 129 -5.83 -12.18 -0.52
CA PRO A 129 -6.97 -11.34 -0.17
C PRO A 129 -6.53 -9.88 0.12
N LEU A 130 -7.36 -8.93 -0.23
CA LEU A 130 -7.08 -7.48 -0.08
C LEU A 130 -5.78 -7.04 -0.75
N GLY A 131 -5.41 -7.65 -1.90
CA GLY A 131 -4.17 -7.31 -2.61
C GLY A 131 -2.89 -7.57 -1.80
N GLY A 132 -2.95 -8.46 -0.80
CA GLY A 132 -1.85 -8.79 0.10
C GLY A 132 -1.70 -7.87 1.31
N LEU A 133 -2.58 -6.89 1.48
CA LEU A 133 -2.60 -6.05 2.67
C LEU A 133 -3.25 -6.79 3.84
N PRO A 134 -2.73 -6.64 5.07
CA PRO A 134 -3.37 -7.22 6.24
C PRO A 134 -4.72 -6.55 6.50
N ALA A 135 -5.68 -7.33 6.99
CA ALA A 135 -6.96 -6.79 7.43
C ALA A 135 -6.76 -5.72 8.51
N HIS A 136 -7.55 -4.64 8.44
CA HIS A 136 -7.28 -3.44 9.24
C HIS A 136 -7.40 -3.67 10.76
N VAL A 137 -8.25 -4.62 11.18
CA VAL A 137 -8.52 -4.90 12.60
C VAL A 137 -7.71 -6.08 13.13
N GLN A 138 -6.86 -6.69 12.31
CA GLN A 138 -6.03 -7.81 12.75
C GLN A 138 -4.70 -7.30 13.35
N PRO A 139 -4.58 -7.19 14.69
CA PRO A 139 -3.41 -6.58 15.33
C PRO A 139 -2.16 -7.48 15.28
N TYR A 140 -2.35 -8.80 15.12
CA TYR A 140 -1.28 -9.79 15.12
C TYR A 140 -1.47 -10.79 13.98
N ALA A 141 -0.37 -11.39 13.51
CA ALA A 141 -0.42 -12.45 12.53
C ALA A 141 -1.03 -13.74 13.14
N GLY A 142 -1.84 -14.45 12.36
CA GLY A 142 -2.52 -15.67 12.80
C GLY A 142 -3.88 -15.39 13.48
N ASP A 143 -4.64 -16.48 13.68
CA ASP A 143 -5.94 -16.44 14.34
C ASP A 143 -5.81 -17.07 15.74
N PRO A 144 -6.21 -16.37 16.83
CA PRO A 144 -6.18 -16.93 18.19
C PRO A 144 -7.13 -18.12 18.36
N ASN A 145 -8.16 -18.25 17.52
CA ASN A 145 -9.14 -19.33 17.55
C ASN A 145 -8.93 -20.38 16.45
N GLY A 146 -7.90 -20.20 15.61
CA GLY A 146 -7.60 -21.08 14.49
C GLY A 146 -6.84 -22.35 14.87
N SER A 147 -6.16 -22.93 13.88
CA SER A 147 -5.31 -24.11 14.04
C SER A 147 -4.14 -23.87 15.02
N ASP A 148 -3.47 -24.94 15.46
CA ASP A 148 -2.34 -24.84 16.38
C ASP A 148 -1.19 -23.97 15.81
N ASN A 149 -0.95 -24.04 14.49
CA ASN A 149 0.03 -23.21 13.81
C ASN A 149 -0.37 -21.72 13.81
N GLU A 150 -1.64 -21.41 13.60
CA GLU A 150 -2.14 -20.03 13.63
C GLU A 150 -2.11 -19.44 15.03
N ARG A 151 -2.47 -20.21 16.05
CA ARG A 151 -2.33 -19.82 17.46
C ARG A 151 -0.87 -19.56 17.85
N ALA A 152 0.06 -20.43 17.41
CA ALA A 152 1.47 -20.23 17.63
C ALA A 152 2.00 -18.96 16.93
N ALA A 153 1.57 -18.69 15.70
CA ALA A 153 1.91 -17.47 14.97
C ALA A 153 1.38 -16.22 15.67
N PHE A 154 0.14 -16.26 16.17
CA PHE A 154 -0.48 -15.19 16.94
C PHE A 154 0.30 -14.89 18.23
N ASP A 155 0.67 -15.91 18.99
CA ASP A 155 1.42 -15.74 20.24
C ASP A 155 2.85 -15.23 20.02
N VAL A 156 3.51 -15.65 18.94
CA VAL A 156 4.83 -15.14 18.55
C VAL A 156 4.71 -13.66 18.13
N SER A 157 3.73 -13.33 17.31
CA SER A 157 3.49 -11.95 16.84
C SER A 157 3.21 -11.01 18.02
N ARG A 158 2.35 -11.44 18.96
CA ARG A 158 2.03 -10.68 20.18
C ARG A 158 3.26 -10.45 21.06
N ARG A 159 4.09 -11.48 21.28
CA ARG A 159 5.34 -11.34 22.06
C ARG A 159 6.33 -10.41 21.38
N ASN A 160 6.49 -10.51 20.06
CA ASN A 160 7.35 -9.63 19.29
C ASN A 160 6.89 -8.17 19.36
N PHE A 161 5.57 -7.93 19.29
CA PHE A 161 5.01 -6.59 19.47
C PHE A 161 5.32 -6.02 20.86
N LEU A 162 5.10 -6.80 21.92
CA LEU A 162 5.42 -6.37 23.29
C LEU A 162 6.92 -6.11 23.46
N ALA A 163 7.79 -6.97 22.91
CA ALA A 163 9.23 -6.75 22.91
C ALA A 163 9.62 -5.47 22.16
N LEU A 164 9.00 -5.20 21.00
CA LEU A 164 9.21 -3.97 20.25
C LEU A 164 8.81 -2.73 21.05
N VAL A 165 7.63 -2.74 21.68
CA VAL A 165 7.15 -1.64 22.53
C VAL A 165 8.14 -1.38 23.67
N PHE A 166 8.57 -2.45 24.35
CA PHE A 166 9.56 -2.35 25.43
C PHE A 166 10.89 -1.79 24.94
N CYS A 167 11.43 -2.29 23.82
CA CYS A 167 12.67 -1.79 23.23
C CYS A 167 12.55 -0.30 22.84
N LEU A 168 11.43 0.11 22.27
CA LEU A 168 11.20 1.51 21.92
C LEU A 168 11.11 2.39 23.15
N MET A 169 10.42 1.94 24.22
CA MET A 169 10.30 2.70 25.47
C MET A 169 11.67 2.90 26.14
N VAL A 170 12.46 1.83 26.29
CA VAL A 170 13.78 1.88 26.92
C VAL A 170 14.77 2.61 26.03
N GLY A 171 14.77 2.33 24.70
CA GLY A 171 15.65 2.96 23.75
C GLY A 171 15.44 4.48 23.65
N THR A 172 14.20 4.94 23.62
CA THR A 172 13.90 6.38 23.59
C THR A 172 14.26 7.07 24.90
N ALA A 173 14.06 6.43 26.04
CA ALA A 173 14.46 6.97 27.34
C ALA A 173 15.99 7.11 27.50
N GLY A 174 16.76 6.23 26.84
CA GLY A 174 18.23 6.20 26.90
C GLY A 174 18.94 7.08 25.88
N LEU A 175 18.24 7.82 25.02
CA LEU A 175 18.86 8.61 23.95
C LEU A 175 19.72 9.76 24.52
N PRO A 176 21.03 9.84 24.17
CA PRO A 176 21.94 10.83 24.74
C PRO A 176 21.48 12.29 24.52
N HIS A 177 20.86 12.60 23.40
CA HIS A 177 20.39 13.95 23.09
C HIS A 177 19.18 14.38 23.93
N LEU A 178 18.41 13.44 24.48
CA LEU A 178 17.37 13.75 25.47
C LEU A 178 18.01 14.04 26.85
N LEU A 179 19.01 13.27 27.22
CA LEU A 179 19.73 13.47 28.49
C LEU A 179 20.49 14.79 28.51
N THR A 180 21.16 15.19 27.42
CA THR A 180 21.86 16.47 27.32
C THR A 180 20.92 17.67 27.44
N ARG A 181 19.66 17.54 27.08
CA ARG A 181 18.65 18.61 27.20
C ARG A 181 18.39 19.03 28.64
N PHE A 182 18.58 18.11 29.62
CA PHE A 182 18.44 18.43 31.02
C PHE A 182 19.54 19.37 31.54
N TYR A 183 20.69 19.42 30.87
CA TYR A 183 21.80 20.32 31.24
C TYR A 183 21.66 21.73 30.65
N THR A 184 20.71 21.95 29.74
CA THR A 184 20.51 23.26 29.09
C THR A 184 19.47 24.13 29.78
N THR A 185 18.76 23.61 30.77
CA THR A 185 17.69 24.31 31.50
C THR A 185 18.21 24.91 32.80
N ARG A 186 17.72 26.13 33.13
CA ARG A 186 18.18 26.86 34.33
C ARG A 186 17.64 26.24 35.64
N ASN A 187 16.42 25.73 35.61
CA ASN A 187 15.70 25.25 36.79
C ASN A 187 15.00 23.94 36.51
N VAL A 188 14.76 23.16 37.57
CA VAL A 188 13.95 21.93 37.52
C VAL A 188 12.50 22.21 37.08
N ALA A 189 11.93 23.35 37.47
CA ALA A 189 10.58 23.77 37.07
C ALA A 189 10.47 23.99 35.57
N ASP A 190 11.44 24.70 34.97
CA ASP A 190 11.50 24.95 33.51
C ASP A 190 11.66 23.65 32.75
N THR A 191 12.47 22.71 33.28
CA THR A 191 12.63 21.37 32.69
C THR A 191 11.30 20.61 32.66
N ARG A 192 10.58 20.58 33.78
CA ARG A 192 9.27 19.89 33.88
C ARG A 192 8.25 20.49 32.90
N THR A 193 8.19 21.82 32.83
CA THR A 193 7.27 22.50 31.89
C THR A 193 7.62 22.19 30.43
N SER A 194 8.91 22.25 30.07
CA SER A 194 9.37 21.91 28.72
C SER A 194 9.08 20.46 28.36
N VAL A 195 9.30 19.50 29.26
CA VAL A 195 8.98 18.09 29.05
C VAL A 195 7.49 17.89 28.92
N ALA A 196 6.66 18.53 29.77
CA ALA A 196 5.19 18.42 29.70
C ALA A 196 4.66 18.87 28.34
N TRP A 197 5.09 20.04 27.83
CA TRP A 197 4.71 20.52 26.51
C TRP A 197 5.19 19.60 25.39
N SER A 198 6.43 19.10 25.49
CA SER A 198 6.95 18.12 24.51
C SER A 198 6.09 16.86 24.47
N LEU A 199 5.69 16.33 25.60
CA LEU A 199 4.81 15.16 25.68
C LEU A 199 3.43 15.43 25.07
N VAL A 200 2.85 16.61 25.30
CA VAL A 200 1.57 17.00 24.68
C VAL A 200 1.66 16.98 23.15
N PHE A 201 2.70 17.63 22.57
CA PHE A 201 2.87 17.66 21.13
C PHE A 201 3.18 16.27 20.54
N ILE A 202 3.98 15.46 21.22
CA ILE A 202 4.26 14.08 20.82
C ILE A 202 2.97 13.24 20.88
N ALA A 203 2.19 13.34 21.95
CA ALA A 203 0.91 12.63 22.07
C ALA A 203 -0.07 13.03 20.96
N MET A 204 -0.19 14.33 20.66
CA MET A 204 -1.02 14.80 19.55
C MET A 204 -0.59 14.21 18.22
N LEU A 205 0.72 14.15 17.95
CA LEU A 205 1.26 13.58 16.71
C LEU A 205 0.97 12.08 16.62
N TYR A 206 1.24 11.33 17.68
CA TYR A 206 1.01 9.88 17.70
C TYR A 206 -0.47 9.49 17.67
N LEU A 207 -1.37 10.34 18.15
CA LEU A 207 -2.81 10.13 18.03
C LEU A 207 -3.35 10.51 16.65
N SER A 208 -2.78 11.54 16.01
CA SER A 208 -3.23 11.98 14.68
C SER A 208 -2.80 11.02 13.56
N ALA A 209 -1.63 10.38 13.66
CA ALA A 209 -1.13 9.50 12.62
C ALA A 209 -2.02 8.27 12.36
N PRO A 210 -2.43 7.46 13.37
CA PRO A 210 -3.37 6.35 13.16
C PRO A 210 -4.75 6.84 12.71
N ALA A 211 -5.22 7.99 13.21
CA ALA A 211 -6.48 8.58 12.78
C ALA A 211 -6.45 8.91 11.29
N LEU A 212 -5.37 9.54 10.81
CA LEU A 212 -5.18 9.82 9.39
C LEU A 212 -5.21 8.54 8.56
N ALA A 213 -4.48 7.51 8.96
CA ALA A 213 -4.42 6.23 8.26
C ALA A 213 -5.81 5.58 8.14
N VAL A 214 -6.59 5.59 9.23
CA VAL A 214 -7.96 5.02 9.24
C VAL A 214 -8.89 5.81 8.33
N LEU A 215 -8.92 7.13 8.49
CA LEU A 215 -9.82 8.00 7.73
C LEU A 215 -9.50 7.97 6.23
N LEU A 216 -8.20 7.96 5.87
CA LEU A 216 -7.79 7.88 4.47
C LEU A 216 -8.05 6.49 3.87
N LYS A 217 -7.79 5.42 4.60
CA LYS A 217 -8.13 4.06 4.14
C LYS A 217 -9.63 3.94 3.87
N TYR A 218 -10.46 4.48 4.76
CA TYR A 218 -11.91 4.51 4.56
C TYR A 218 -12.29 5.31 3.31
N GLU A 219 -11.71 6.48 3.09
CA GLU A 219 -11.96 7.32 1.91
C GLU A 219 -11.61 6.58 0.61
N ILE A 220 -10.44 5.94 0.56
CA ILE A 220 -10.01 5.15 -0.59
C ILE A 220 -10.96 3.99 -0.85
N MET A 221 -11.30 3.20 0.17
CA MET A 221 -12.13 2.02 0.01
C MET A 221 -13.59 2.36 -0.33
N SER A 222 -14.10 3.51 0.12
CA SER A 222 -15.49 3.91 -0.13
C SER A 222 -15.68 4.72 -1.42
N ASN A 223 -14.68 5.48 -1.84
CA ASN A 223 -14.82 6.44 -2.93
C ASN A 223 -14.00 6.10 -4.18
N LEU A 224 -12.94 5.32 -4.09
CA LEU A 224 -12.14 4.95 -5.26
C LEU A 224 -12.46 3.54 -5.76
N VAL A 225 -12.61 2.58 -4.86
CA VAL A 225 -12.93 1.20 -5.24
C VAL A 225 -14.35 1.12 -5.79
N GLY A 226 -14.50 0.47 -6.95
CA GLY A 226 -15.77 0.37 -7.65
C GLY A 226 -16.07 1.51 -8.62
N GLN A 227 -15.16 2.49 -8.77
CA GLN A 227 -15.29 3.53 -9.79
C GLN A 227 -14.72 3.07 -11.14
N SER A 228 -15.24 3.67 -12.24
CA SER A 228 -14.65 3.48 -13.56
C SER A 228 -13.25 4.11 -13.62
N PHE A 229 -12.32 3.47 -14.34
CA PHE A 229 -10.97 4.01 -14.58
C PHE A 229 -10.99 5.42 -15.20
N ASP A 230 -12.01 5.73 -16.00
CA ASP A 230 -12.17 7.05 -16.63
C ASP A 230 -12.63 8.15 -15.63
N ALA A 231 -13.24 7.75 -14.53
CA ALA A 231 -13.74 8.64 -13.50
C ALA A 231 -12.76 8.84 -12.33
N LEU A 232 -11.59 8.21 -12.39
CA LEU A 232 -10.59 8.32 -11.33
C LEU A 232 -10.03 9.74 -11.23
N PRO A 233 -9.75 10.24 -10.01
CA PRO A 233 -9.15 11.54 -9.80
C PRO A 233 -7.82 11.70 -10.54
N ALA A 234 -7.60 12.88 -11.14
CA ALA A 234 -6.43 13.16 -11.96
C ALA A 234 -5.08 13.01 -11.20
N TRP A 235 -5.09 13.22 -9.88
CA TRP A 235 -3.91 13.10 -9.05
C TRP A 235 -3.32 11.67 -9.05
N ILE A 236 -4.15 10.63 -9.18
CA ILE A 236 -3.69 9.23 -9.27
C ILE A 236 -2.77 9.06 -10.49
N GLY A 237 -3.20 9.55 -11.64
CA GLY A 237 -2.41 9.50 -12.86
C GLY A 237 -1.15 10.38 -12.82
N GLN A 238 -1.20 11.50 -12.11
CA GLN A 238 -0.06 12.40 -11.94
C GLN A 238 1.02 11.74 -11.07
N TRP A 239 0.66 11.20 -9.92
CA TRP A 239 1.59 10.48 -9.04
C TRP A 239 2.13 9.18 -9.68
N ALA A 240 1.31 8.42 -10.39
CA ALA A 240 1.74 7.23 -11.11
C ALA A 240 2.79 7.52 -12.20
N ARG A 241 2.81 8.75 -12.76
CA ARG A 241 3.85 9.19 -13.70
C ARG A 241 5.16 9.55 -13.00
N VAL A 242 5.08 10.08 -11.78
CA VAL A 242 6.26 10.44 -10.97
C VAL A 242 6.96 9.18 -10.48
N ASP A 243 6.21 8.29 -9.83
CA ASP A 243 6.74 7.02 -9.33
C ASP A 243 5.62 5.96 -9.25
N PRO A 244 5.63 4.97 -10.17
CA PRO A 244 4.66 3.88 -10.14
C PRO A 244 4.74 2.97 -8.91
N SER A 245 5.80 3.08 -8.11
CA SER A 245 5.92 2.34 -6.85
C SER A 245 5.08 2.95 -5.73
N LEU A 246 4.83 4.26 -5.79
CA LEU A 246 4.00 4.99 -4.82
C LEU A 246 2.52 4.74 -5.06
N ILE A 247 2.08 4.84 -6.30
CA ILE A 247 0.71 4.51 -6.70
C ILE A 247 0.70 3.99 -8.13
N SER A 248 -0.01 2.91 -8.35
CA SER A 248 -0.34 2.46 -9.70
C SER A 248 -1.71 1.79 -9.72
N VAL A 249 -2.41 1.97 -10.80
CA VAL A 249 -3.68 1.34 -11.11
C VAL A 249 -3.55 0.59 -12.43
N SER A 250 -4.08 -0.61 -12.52
CA SER A 250 -4.04 -1.41 -13.73
C SER A 250 -5.31 -2.24 -13.84
N ASP A 251 -6.06 -2.03 -14.90
CA ASP A 251 -7.20 -2.88 -15.22
C ASP A 251 -6.68 -4.27 -15.64
N VAL A 252 -6.83 -5.24 -14.76
CA VAL A 252 -6.26 -6.58 -14.90
C VAL A 252 -7.26 -7.55 -15.50
N ASN A 253 -8.52 -7.37 -15.18
CA ASN A 253 -9.63 -8.21 -15.66
C ASN A 253 -10.33 -7.63 -16.91
N GLY A 254 -10.06 -6.37 -17.28
CA GLY A 254 -10.61 -5.70 -18.47
C GLY A 254 -12.06 -5.24 -18.32
N ASP A 255 -12.56 -5.04 -17.11
CA ASP A 255 -13.92 -4.59 -16.85
C ASP A 255 -14.09 -3.07 -16.72
N HIS A 256 -13.00 -2.32 -16.80
CA HIS A 256 -12.94 -0.86 -16.65
C HIS A 256 -13.47 -0.32 -15.31
N ILE A 257 -13.54 -1.15 -14.29
CA ILE A 257 -13.94 -0.80 -12.94
C ILE A 257 -12.76 -1.11 -11.99
N LEU A 258 -12.36 -0.13 -11.19
CA LEU A 258 -11.23 -0.31 -10.28
C LEU A 258 -11.60 -1.24 -9.11
N GLN A 259 -10.98 -2.40 -9.04
CA GLN A 259 -11.01 -3.28 -7.88
C GLN A 259 -9.86 -2.95 -6.91
N PHE A 260 -10.02 -3.36 -5.66
CA PHE A 260 -9.02 -3.06 -4.62
C PHE A 260 -7.67 -3.73 -4.91
N ALA A 261 -7.66 -4.97 -5.41
CA ALA A 261 -6.44 -5.67 -5.79
C ALA A 261 -5.72 -5.05 -7.01
N GLU A 262 -6.38 -4.20 -7.80
CA GLU A 262 -5.81 -3.48 -8.93
C GLU A 262 -5.14 -2.16 -8.54
N LEU A 263 -5.44 -1.67 -7.34
CA LEU A 263 -4.84 -0.48 -6.78
C LEU A 263 -3.56 -0.84 -6.01
N LYS A 264 -2.43 -0.30 -6.41
CA LYS A 264 -1.17 -0.38 -5.65
C LYS A 264 -0.96 0.93 -4.90
N LEU A 265 -0.85 0.82 -3.59
CA LEU A 265 -0.56 1.94 -2.71
C LEU A 265 0.75 1.67 -1.98
N GLY A 266 1.75 2.49 -2.22
CA GLY A 266 2.97 2.51 -1.42
C GLY A 266 2.70 3.11 -0.04
N ALA A 267 3.45 2.69 0.97
CA ALA A 267 3.28 3.17 2.35
C ALA A 267 3.40 4.70 2.46
N ASP A 268 4.24 5.31 1.63
CA ASP A 268 4.56 6.74 1.71
C ASP A 268 3.52 7.63 1.01
N ILE A 269 2.74 7.09 0.07
CA ILE A 269 1.73 7.88 -0.68
C ILE A 269 0.65 8.44 0.22
N VAL A 270 0.32 7.72 1.30
CA VAL A 270 -0.69 8.13 2.29
C VAL A 270 -0.37 9.51 2.85
N MET A 271 0.91 9.79 3.06
CA MET A 271 1.38 11.07 3.61
C MET A 271 1.45 12.18 2.56
N LEU A 272 1.77 11.82 1.33
CA LEU A 272 2.00 12.77 0.23
C LEU A 272 0.69 13.20 -0.43
N ALA A 273 -0.29 12.30 -0.57
CA ALA A 273 -1.55 12.56 -1.23
C ALA A 273 -2.66 13.14 -0.31
N THR A 274 -2.43 13.21 0.99
CA THR A 274 -3.44 13.73 1.95
C THR A 274 -3.85 15.21 1.72
N PRO A 275 -2.99 16.10 1.17
CA PRO A 275 -3.37 17.50 0.89
C PRO A 275 -4.28 17.67 -0.33
N GLU A 276 -4.41 16.68 -1.22
CA GLU A 276 -5.20 16.72 -2.45
C GLU A 276 -6.56 16.04 -2.30
#